data_cad56b0c6619d12df001ccd0b1840d77
#
_entry.id   cad56b0c6619d12df001ccd0b1840d77
#
_cell.length_a   1.000
_cell.length_b   1.000
_cell.length_c   1.000
_cell.angle_alpha   90.00
_cell.angle_beta   90.00
_cell.angle_gamma   90.00
#
_symmetry.space_group_name_H-M   'P 1'
#
loop_
_entity.id
_entity.type
_entity.pdbx_description
1 polymer ?
#
loop_
_entity_poly.entity_id
_entity_poly.type
_entity_poly.pdbx_seq_one_letter_code
_entity_poly.pdbx_strand_id
1 'polypeptide(L)'
;MRVTWKDANHFDAAIIGQGQDHPLAHGWIDADTTLRVGEIIEDANCRVQLESRIRLCRQDGLFMPAWIARKEKGAVMVGEFSCTRTRRGFSLAWITLSDKGSRGERVDASGPAIRDAAMGFMEIGLARGMIIPDEADMLKTTLVDFCLFQGFDLVFTTGGTGVGPRDITPEVTLPLLDKRLPGFERAMTQTSLAKTPHAMISRAVAGIMGSSLVVNLPGSPKAVRENLQAILPALKHAVEKLQGDQRDCGQ
;
A
#
# COMPACT_ATOMS: atom_id res chain seq x y z
N MET A 1 -4.24 0.88 -23.65
CA MET A 1 -3.25 1.98 -23.46
C MET A 1 -2.06 1.75 -24.38
N ARG A 2 -1.29 2.77 -24.67
CA ARG A 2 -0.03 2.64 -25.43
C ARG A 2 1.15 2.88 -24.53
N VAL A 3 2.20 2.10 -24.75
CA VAL A 3 3.49 2.27 -24.10
C VAL A 3 4.55 2.39 -25.19
N THR A 4 5.40 3.38 -25.09
CA THR A 4 6.54 3.54 -25.96
C THR A 4 7.80 3.25 -25.18
N TRP A 5 8.57 2.24 -25.61
CA TRP A 5 9.88 1.89 -25.06
C TRP A 5 11.00 2.45 -25.92
N LYS A 6 11.95 3.15 -25.32
CA LYS A 6 13.09 3.73 -26.02
C LYS A 6 14.41 2.95 -25.82
N ASP A 7 14.43 2.06 -24.86
CA ASP A 7 15.60 1.26 -24.53
C ASP A 7 15.19 -0.20 -24.33
N ALA A 8 15.91 -1.12 -24.97
CA ALA A 8 15.67 -2.57 -24.96
C ALA A 8 16.59 -3.33 -24.01
N ASN A 9 17.29 -2.65 -23.10
CA ASN A 9 18.20 -3.30 -22.19
C ASN A 9 17.50 -4.31 -21.28
N HIS A 10 18.24 -5.35 -20.88
CA HIS A 10 17.78 -6.41 -19.98
C HIS A 10 17.61 -5.88 -18.54
N PHE A 11 16.59 -5.08 -18.30
CA PHE A 11 16.30 -4.59 -16.96
C PHE A 11 15.54 -5.63 -16.15
N ASP A 12 15.87 -5.76 -14.89
CA ASP A 12 14.98 -6.32 -13.89
C ASP A 12 13.92 -5.29 -13.45
N ALA A 13 14.26 -3.99 -13.54
CA ALA A 13 13.34 -2.89 -13.29
C ALA A 13 13.52 -1.76 -14.31
N ALA A 14 12.42 -1.13 -14.73
CA ALA A 14 12.39 -0.01 -15.67
C ALA A 14 11.70 1.21 -15.05
N ILE A 15 12.05 2.41 -15.50
CA ILE A 15 11.33 3.65 -15.20
C ILE A 15 10.43 3.98 -16.39
N ILE A 16 9.13 4.12 -16.14
CA ILE A 16 8.12 4.48 -17.14
C ILE A 16 7.57 5.86 -16.80
N GLY A 17 7.81 6.84 -17.65
CA GLY A 17 7.28 8.19 -17.52
C GLY A 17 5.81 8.29 -17.95
N GLN A 18 5.14 9.38 -17.62
CA GLN A 18 3.78 9.66 -18.07
C GLN A 18 3.75 10.87 -19.01
N GLY A 19 3.12 10.68 -20.14
CA GLY A 19 2.79 11.74 -21.09
C GLY A 19 3.90 12.13 -22.08
N GLN A 20 5.16 11.97 -21.73
CA GLN A 20 6.28 12.34 -22.59
C GLN A 20 7.59 11.64 -22.24
N ASP A 21 8.56 11.73 -23.15
CA ASP A 21 9.91 11.25 -22.93
C ASP A 21 10.65 12.04 -21.85
N HIS A 22 11.50 11.34 -21.11
CA HIS A 22 12.39 11.89 -20.09
C HIS A 22 13.72 11.17 -20.10
N PRO A 23 14.88 11.86 -19.94
CA PRO A 23 16.21 11.24 -20.01
C PRO A 23 16.42 10.01 -19.10
N LEU A 24 15.79 10.01 -17.91
CA LEU A 24 15.88 8.92 -16.94
C LEU A 24 14.85 7.83 -17.14
N ALA A 25 13.83 8.01 -18.01
CA ALA A 25 12.83 7.00 -18.26
C ALA A 25 13.27 6.04 -19.38
N HIS A 26 12.95 4.77 -19.23
CA HIS A 26 13.18 3.73 -20.23
C HIS A 26 12.04 3.64 -21.25
N GLY A 27 10.92 4.30 -20.95
CA GLY A 27 9.75 4.41 -21.79
C GLY A 27 8.74 5.37 -21.20
N TRP A 28 7.60 5.56 -21.87
CA TRP A 28 6.49 6.39 -21.37
C TRP A 28 5.13 5.84 -21.82
N ILE A 29 4.10 6.26 -21.10
CA ILE A 29 2.69 5.93 -21.34
C ILE A 29 1.89 7.20 -21.66
N ASP A 30 0.71 7.05 -22.23
CA ASP A 30 -0.19 8.18 -22.54
C ASP A 30 -0.50 9.02 -21.29
N ALA A 31 -0.60 10.35 -21.48
CA ALA A 31 -0.77 11.33 -20.41
C ALA A 31 -2.03 11.12 -19.56
N ASP A 32 -3.13 10.69 -20.19
CA ASP A 32 -4.44 10.54 -19.56
C ASP A 32 -4.62 9.21 -18.81
N THR A 33 -3.58 8.39 -18.74
CA THR A 33 -3.66 7.08 -18.09
C THR A 33 -3.42 7.21 -16.58
N THR A 34 -4.46 6.94 -15.79
CA THR A 34 -4.32 6.84 -14.33
C THR A 34 -3.90 5.42 -13.96
N LEU A 35 -2.68 5.27 -13.40
CA LEU A 35 -2.13 3.99 -12.96
C LEU A 35 -1.91 3.97 -11.45
N ARG A 36 -1.95 2.76 -10.88
CA ARG A 36 -1.68 2.49 -9.46
C ARG A 36 -0.58 1.46 -9.29
N VAL A 37 0.05 1.44 -8.14
CA VAL A 37 0.99 0.36 -7.78
C VAL A 37 0.28 -0.99 -7.73
N GLY A 38 0.99 -2.05 -8.10
CA GLY A 38 0.45 -3.41 -8.21
C GLY A 38 -0.23 -3.71 -9.55
N GLU A 39 -0.45 -2.73 -10.42
CA GLU A 39 -0.97 -2.98 -11.77
C GLU A 39 0.12 -3.57 -12.67
N ILE A 40 -0.36 -4.37 -13.61
CA ILE A 40 0.46 -5.09 -14.58
C ILE A 40 0.16 -4.50 -15.95
N ILE A 41 1.22 -4.13 -16.66
CA ILE A 41 1.20 -3.70 -18.05
C ILE A 41 1.80 -4.83 -18.88
N GLU A 42 1.07 -5.30 -19.88
CA GLU A 42 1.50 -6.41 -20.73
C GLU A 42 1.26 -6.08 -22.20
N ASP A 43 2.28 -6.31 -23.01
CA ASP A 43 2.21 -6.33 -24.48
C ASP A 43 2.55 -7.73 -25.01
N ALA A 44 2.71 -7.88 -26.32
CA ALA A 44 3.04 -9.15 -26.95
C ALA A 44 4.42 -9.71 -26.53
N ASN A 45 5.33 -8.87 -26.08
CA ASN A 45 6.74 -9.19 -25.86
C ASN A 45 7.11 -9.22 -24.38
N CYS A 46 6.50 -8.37 -23.55
CA CYS A 46 6.87 -8.26 -22.14
C CYS A 46 5.68 -8.01 -21.23
N ARG A 47 5.89 -8.34 -19.95
CA ARG A 47 5.00 -8.04 -18.83
C ARG A 47 5.79 -7.38 -17.74
N VAL A 48 5.31 -6.23 -17.26
CA VAL A 48 5.90 -5.49 -16.15
C VAL A 48 4.85 -5.20 -15.08
N GLN A 49 5.23 -5.25 -13.81
CA GLN A 49 4.40 -4.85 -12.68
C GLN A 49 4.86 -3.49 -12.14
N LEU A 50 3.94 -2.58 -11.93
CA LEU A 50 4.21 -1.26 -11.34
C LEU A 50 4.41 -1.41 -9.82
N GLU A 51 5.64 -1.18 -9.36
CA GLU A 51 5.99 -1.36 -7.95
C GLU A 51 5.95 -0.07 -7.15
N SER A 52 6.29 1.06 -7.78
CA SER A 52 6.38 2.33 -7.08
C SER A 52 6.07 3.48 -8.01
N ARG A 53 5.32 4.46 -7.53
CA ARG A 53 5.17 5.76 -8.20
C ARG A 53 6.30 6.68 -7.76
N ILE A 54 6.86 7.42 -8.69
CA ILE A 54 7.92 8.41 -8.47
C ILE A 54 7.58 9.71 -9.22
N ARG A 55 8.39 10.72 -9.00
CA ARG A 55 8.33 11.98 -9.76
C ARG A 55 9.67 12.23 -10.43
N LEU A 56 9.64 12.51 -11.72
CA LEU A 56 10.83 12.91 -12.46
C LEU A 56 10.80 14.44 -12.66
N CYS A 57 11.92 15.10 -12.38
CA CYS A 57 12.07 16.53 -12.59
C CYS A 57 12.38 16.79 -14.08
N ARG A 58 11.56 17.57 -14.74
CA ARG A 58 11.74 18.00 -16.12
C ARG A 58 12.75 19.15 -16.23
N GLN A 59 13.24 19.42 -17.43
CA GLN A 59 14.14 20.54 -17.69
C GLN A 59 13.54 21.91 -17.39
N ASP A 60 12.21 22.04 -17.47
CA ASP A 60 11.47 23.26 -17.12
C ASP A 60 11.22 23.40 -15.59
N GLY A 61 11.75 22.50 -14.76
CA GLY A 61 11.59 22.50 -13.32
C GLY A 61 10.28 21.89 -12.82
N LEU A 62 9.36 21.50 -13.71
CA LEU A 62 8.13 20.83 -13.33
C LEU A 62 8.37 19.34 -13.10
N PHE A 63 7.50 18.73 -12.28
CA PHE A 63 7.53 17.30 -12.02
C PHE A 63 6.51 16.55 -12.88
N MET A 64 6.93 15.42 -13.43
CA MET A 64 6.04 14.49 -14.10
C MET A 64 5.91 13.19 -13.31
N PRO A 65 4.73 12.55 -13.27
CA PRO A 65 4.57 11.23 -12.69
C PRO A 65 5.36 10.19 -13.49
N ALA A 66 5.90 9.22 -12.78
CA ALA A 66 6.54 8.06 -13.38
C ALA A 66 6.41 6.87 -12.44
N TRP A 67 6.71 5.68 -12.93
CA TRP A 67 6.65 4.43 -12.16
C TRP A 67 7.95 3.66 -12.28
N ILE A 68 8.36 3.06 -11.19
CA ILE A 68 9.32 1.95 -11.21
C ILE A 68 8.49 0.71 -11.48
N ALA A 69 8.81 0.04 -12.58
CA ALA A 69 8.15 -1.18 -13.01
C ALA A 69 9.16 -2.34 -12.99
N ARG A 70 8.80 -3.45 -12.34
CA ARG A 70 9.59 -4.68 -12.35
C ARG A 70 9.15 -5.57 -13.49
N LYS A 71 10.10 -6.08 -14.24
CA LYS A 71 9.84 -7.05 -15.29
C LYS A 71 9.48 -8.42 -14.68
N GLU A 72 8.32 -8.95 -15.06
CA GLU A 72 7.86 -10.28 -14.67
C GLU A 72 8.18 -11.33 -15.74
N LYS A 73 8.05 -10.96 -17.02
CA LYS A 73 8.21 -11.90 -18.14
C LYS A 73 8.62 -11.18 -19.42
N GLY A 74 9.34 -11.90 -20.29
CA GLY A 74 9.66 -11.45 -21.64
C GLY A 74 10.82 -10.46 -21.73
N ALA A 75 10.90 -9.75 -22.84
CA ALA A 75 11.90 -8.73 -23.12
C ALA A 75 11.24 -7.43 -23.56
N VAL A 76 11.73 -6.32 -23.04
CA VAL A 76 11.32 -4.99 -23.51
C VAL A 76 11.93 -4.77 -24.90
N MET A 77 11.07 -4.44 -25.86
CA MET A 77 11.47 -4.12 -27.23
C MET A 77 11.30 -2.62 -27.46
N VAL A 78 12.24 -2.01 -28.19
CA VAL A 78 12.12 -0.60 -28.57
C VAL A 78 10.97 -0.41 -29.55
N GLY A 79 10.12 0.58 -29.30
CA GLY A 79 8.98 0.91 -30.15
C GLY A 79 7.72 1.25 -29.36
N GLU A 80 6.65 1.48 -30.09
CA GLU A 80 5.31 1.75 -29.54
C GLU A 80 4.46 0.47 -29.57
N PHE A 81 3.88 0.12 -28.44
CA PHE A 81 3.10 -1.11 -28.25
C PHE A 81 1.74 -0.80 -27.64
N SER A 82 0.71 -1.49 -28.17
CA SER A 82 -0.59 -1.55 -27.52
C SER A 82 -0.52 -2.53 -26.34
N CYS A 83 -0.82 -2.05 -25.14
CA CYS A 83 -0.71 -2.81 -23.92
C CYS A 83 -2.07 -3.05 -23.28
N THR A 84 -2.24 -4.24 -22.71
CA THR A 84 -3.32 -4.52 -21.75
C THR A 84 -2.91 -4.08 -20.37
N ARG A 85 -3.89 -3.68 -19.58
CA ARG A 85 -3.75 -3.36 -18.17
C ARG A 85 -4.56 -4.36 -17.37
N THR A 86 -3.88 -5.03 -16.47
CA THR A 86 -4.49 -6.03 -15.58
C THR A 86 -4.03 -5.78 -14.14
N ARG A 87 -4.62 -6.50 -13.20
CA ARG A 87 -4.24 -6.45 -11.81
C ARG A 87 -4.43 -7.81 -11.18
N ARG A 88 -3.48 -8.20 -10.33
CA ARG A 88 -3.55 -9.42 -9.54
C ARG A 88 -3.95 -9.05 -8.12
N GLY A 89 -5.22 -9.27 -7.74
CA GLY A 89 -5.70 -9.00 -6.39
C GLY A 89 -5.50 -7.55 -5.94
N PHE A 90 -5.19 -7.36 -4.65
CA PHE A 90 -5.01 -6.06 -4.01
C PHE A 90 -3.53 -5.72 -3.79
N SER A 91 -3.23 -4.44 -3.62
CA SER A 91 -1.93 -3.95 -3.13
C SER A 91 -2.01 -3.67 -1.64
N LEU A 92 -1.01 -4.16 -0.90
CA LEU A 92 -0.89 -4.08 0.55
C LEU A 92 0.37 -3.33 0.93
N ALA A 93 0.25 -2.32 1.79
CA ALA A 93 1.38 -1.75 2.49
C ALA A 93 1.24 -1.91 4.00
N TRP A 94 2.38 -2.01 4.72
CA TRP A 94 2.38 -1.89 6.17
C TRP A 94 3.52 -1.01 6.66
N ILE A 95 3.26 -0.34 7.79
CA ILE A 95 4.20 0.52 8.48
C ILE A 95 4.37 -0.01 9.89
N THR A 96 5.56 -0.49 10.23
CA THR A 96 5.90 -0.90 11.59
C THR A 96 6.53 0.27 12.32
N LEU A 97 5.86 0.76 13.36
CA LEU A 97 6.40 1.79 14.25
C LEU A 97 7.23 1.10 15.34
N SER A 98 8.53 1.37 15.34
CA SER A 98 9.45 0.81 16.32
C SER A 98 10.79 1.55 16.32
N ASP A 99 11.10 2.27 17.39
CA ASP A 99 12.41 2.90 17.59
C ASP A 99 13.57 1.89 17.53
N LYS A 100 13.38 0.70 18.09
CA LYS A 100 14.39 -0.37 18.05
C LYS A 100 14.49 -1.03 16.68
N GLY A 101 13.34 -1.23 16.03
CA GLY A 101 13.30 -1.82 14.69
C GLY A 101 13.96 -0.91 13.66
N SER A 102 13.70 0.39 13.70
CA SER A 102 14.27 1.38 12.78
C SER A 102 15.79 1.51 12.88
N ARG A 103 16.37 1.19 14.08
CA ARG A 103 17.82 1.14 14.29
C ARG A 103 18.44 -0.24 14.02
N GLY A 104 17.64 -1.23 13.58
CA GLY A 104 18.12 -2.59 13.35
C GLY A 104 18.35 -3.43 14.63
N GLU A 105 17.95 -2.92 15.80
CA GLU A 105 18.11 -3.60 17.11
C GLU A 105 17.03 -4.68 17.36
N ARG A 106 15.99 -4.71 16.55
CA ARG A 106 14.88 -5.68 16.62
C ARG A 106 14.41 -6.07 15.23
N VAL A 107 14.24 -7.36 15.01
CA VAL A 107 13.61 -7.88 13.78
C VAL A 107 12.10 -7.60 13.82
N ASP A 108 11.56 -7.10 12.72
CA ASP A 108 10.12 -6.93 12.56
C ASP A 108 9.44 -8.28 12.35
N ALA A 109 8.64 -8.69 13.32
CA ALA A 109 7.80 -9.89 13.24
C ALA A 109 6.31 -9.54 13.01
N SER A 110 5.93 -8.29 13.22
CA SER A 110 4.54 -7.83 13.10
C SER A 110 4.16 -7.52 11.65
N GLY A 111 5.04 -6.87 10.90
CA GLY A 111 4.83 -6.60 9.48
C GLY A 111 4.68 -7.87 8.64
N PRO A 112 5.60 -8.86 8.71
CA PRO A 112 5.40 -10.15 8.07
C PRO A 112 4.12 -10.86 8.50
N ALA A 113 3.70 -10.76 9.76
CA ALA A 113 2.44 -11.35 10.22
C ALA A 113 1.21 -10.70 9.56
N ILE A 114 1.25 -9.39 9.27
CA ILE A 114 0.21 -8.69 8.51
C ILE A 114 0.14 -9.25 7.08
N ARG A 115 1.29 -9.29 6.40
CA ARG A 115 1.38 -9.82 5.04
C ARG A 115 0.83 -11.23 4.93
N ASP A 116 1.31 -12.14 5.79
CA ASP A 116 0.97 -13.55 5.74
C ASP A 116 -0.52 -13.79 6.05
N ALA A 117 -1.10 -13.05 7.00
CA ALA A 117 -2.52 -13.11 7.29
C ALA A 117 -3.39 -12.61 6.13
N ALA A 118 -3.02 -11.49 5.50
CA ALA A 118 -3.74 -10.95 4.35
C ALA A 118 -3.66 -11.88 3.14
N MET A 119 -2.46 -12.40 2.81
CA MET A 119 -2.25 -13.35 1.70
C MET A 119 -2.96 -14.69 1.91
N GLY A 120 -3.14 -15.12 3.15
CA GLY A 120 -3.92 -16.32 3.48
C GLY A 120 -5.42 -16.15 3.29
N PHE A 121 -5.92 -14.92 3.18
CA PHE A 121 -7.35 -14.62 3.08
C PHE A 121 -7.78 -14.07 1.71
N MET A 122 -6.93 -13.30 1.06
CA MET A 122 -7.22 -12.66 -0.23
C MET A 122 -5.98 -12.63 -1.13
N GLU A 123 -6.21 -12.49 -2.42
CA GLU A 123 -5.11 -12.35 -3.38
C GLU A 123 -4.44 -10.98 -3.23
N ILE A 124 -3.14 -10.98 -2.92
CA ILE A 124 -2.28 -9.80 -2.81
C ILE A 124 -1.25 -9.85 -3.94
N GLY A 125 -1.39 -8.97 -4.92
CA GLY A 125 -0.49 -8.89 -6.06
C GLY A 125 0.78 -8.10 -5.80
N LEU A 126 0.73 -7.15 -4.85
CA LEU A 126 1.89 -6.36 -4.41
C LEU A 126 1.83 -6.16 -2.90
N ALA A 127 2.92 -6.47 -2.21
CA ALA A 127 3.06 -6.25 -0.77
C ALA A 127 4.37 -5.48 -0.47
N ARG A 128 4.28 -4.42 0.34
CA ARG A 128 5.43 -3.59 0.72
C ARG A 128 5.38 -3.26 2.21
N GLY A 129 6.51 -3.42 2.90
CA GLY A 129 6.68 -3.04 4.29
C GLY A 129 7.72 -1.96 4.50
N MET A 130 7.52 -1.16 5.55
CA MET A 130 8.48 -0.18 6.01
C MET A 130 8.51 -0.19 7.54
N ILE A 131 9.70 -0.04 8.12
CA ILE A 131 9.89 0.17 9.55
C ILE A 131 10.33 1.62 9.73
N ILE A 132 9.64 2.34 10.60
CA ILE A 132 9.97 3.73 10.95
C ILE A 132 10.08 3.89 12.46
N PRO A 133 10.81 4.90 12.96
CA PRO A 133 10.76 5.25 14.39
C PRO A 133 9.36 5.75 14.78
N ASP A 134 9.08 5.77 16.08
CA ASP A 134 7.83 6.27 16.65
C ASP A 134 7.80 7.82 16.60
N GLU A 135 7.82 8.39 15.37
CA GLU A 135 7.87 9.82 15.05
C GLU A 135 6.64 10.24 14.24
N ALA A 136 5.91 11.27 14.71
CA ALA A 136 4.64 11.69 14.13
C ALA A 136 4.76 12.15 12.68
N ASP A 137 5.78 12.94 12.35
CA ASP A 137 5.97 13.49 11.00
C ASP A 137 6.34 12.39 10.00
N MET A 138 7.15 11.40 10.41
CA MET A 138 7.48 10.26 9.56
C MET A 138 6.26 9.39 9.29
N LEU A 139 5.45 9.10 10.32
CA LEU A 139 4.23 8.34 10.13
C LEU A 139 3.24 9.07 9.21
N LYS A 140 3.02 10.36 9.45
CA LYS A 140 2.15 11.21 8.62
C LYS A 140 2.59 11.20 7.15
N THR A 141 3.87 11.46 6.90
CA THR A 141 4.43 11.49 5.55
C THR A 141 4.30 10.13 4.85
N THR A 142 4.59 9.04 5.57
CA THR A 142 4.50 7.68 5.02
C THR A 142 3.05 7.27 4.72
N LEU A 143 2.09 7.62 5.59
CA LEU A 143 0.67 7.38 5.32
C LEU A 143 0.18 8.15 4.08
N VAL A 144 0.53 9.44 3.98
CA VAL A 144 0.21 10.27 2.80
C VAL A 144 0.83 9.67 1.53
N ASP A 145 2.10 9.25 1.60
CA ASP A 145 2.75 8.62 0.46
C ASP A 145 2.03 7.33 0.05
N PHE A 146 1.83 6.40 0.97
CA PHE A 146 1.23 5.10 0.64
C PHE A 146 -0.22 5.21 0.18
N CYS A 147 -1.03 6.05 0.81
CA CYS A 147 -2.44 6.18 0.49
C CYS A 147 -2.70 7.07 -0.73
N LEU A 148 -2.12 8.27 -0.78
CA LEU A 148 -2.49 9.29 -1.76
C LEU A 148 -1.55 9.34 -2.96
N PHE A 149 -0.25 9.07 -2.76
CA PHE A 149 0.71 9.14 -3.85
C PHE A 149 0.91 7.77 -4.52
N GLN A 150 1.21 6.71 -3.76
CA GLN A 150 1.37 5.36 -4.29
C GLN A 150 0.01 4.72 -4.63
N GLY A 151 -1.02 4.96 -3.82
CA GLY A 151 -2.37 4.44 -4.02
C GLY A 151 -2.51 2.96 -3.67
N PHE A 152 -1.90 2.50 -2.58
CA PHE A 152 -2.13 1.15 -2.05
C PHE A 152 -3.59 0.98 -1.62
N ASP A 153 -4.17 -0.20 -1.83
CA ASP A 153 -5.55 -0.46 -1.44
C ASP A 153 -5.72 -0.64 0.06
N LEU A 154 -4.74 -1.32 0.67
CA LEU A 154 -4.69 -1.64 2.09
C LEU A 154 -3.42 -1.06 2.69
N VAL A 155 -3.55 -0.25 3.73
CA VAL A 155 -2.43 0.30 4.47
C VAL A 155 -2.62 -0.01 5.95
N PHE A 156 -1.78 -0.87 6.51
CA PHE A 156 -1.78 -1.19 7.92
C PHE A 156 -0.64 -0.50 8.65
N THR A 157 -0.90 0.03 9.83
CA THR A 157 0.18 0.37 10.77
C THR A 157 0.22 -0.67 11.88
N THR A 158 1.36 -0.92 12.48
CA THR A 158 1.50 -1.78 13.66
C THR A 158 2.46 -1.14 14.66
N GLY A 159 2.03 -1.07 15.92
CA GLY A 159 2.74 -0.37 17.00
C GLY A 159 2.19 1.01 17.30
N GLY A 160 2.59 1.59 18.42
CA GLY A 160 2.23 2.94 18.85
C GLY A 160 0.74 3.19 19.12
N THR A 161 -0.05 2.17 19.48
CA THR A 161 -1.50 2.29 19.73
C THR A 161 -1.89 2.31 21.20
N GLY A 162 -0.95 2.19 22.14
CA GLY A 162 -1.18 2.21 23.57
C GLY A 162 -1.31 3.62 24.16
N VAL A 163 -0.97 3.79 25.43
CA VAL A 163 -1.10 5.05 26.20
C VAL A 163 0.25 5.65 26.62
N GLY A 164 1.35 5.06 26.15
CA GLY A 164 2.68 5.56 26.43
C GLY A 164 2.98 6.87 25.68
N PRO A 165 3.98 7.64 26.13
CA PRO A 165 4.30 8.94 25.52
C PRO A 165 4.81 8.84 24.07
N ARG A 166 5.24 7.64 23.64
CA ARG A 166 5.67 7.35 22.26
C ARG A 166 4.56 6.69 21.43
N ASP A 167 3.39 6.40 22.01
CA ASP A 167 2.24 5.82 21.31
C ASP A 167 1.46 6.95 20.64
N ILE A 168 1.78 7.22 19.37
CA ILE A 168 1.27 8.38 18.60
C ILE A 168 0.45 7.97 17.38
N THR A 169 0.35 6.67 17.11
CA THR A 169 -0.23 6.18 15.86
C THR A 169 -1.66 6.64 15.64
N PRO A 170 -2.60 6.53 16.60
CA PRO A 170 -3.98 6.97 16.40
C PRO A 170 -4.11 8.49 16.22
N GLU A 171 -3.33 9.29 16.94
CA GLU A 171 -3.34 10.75 16.87
C GLU A 171 -2.88 11.27 15.52
N VAL A 172 -1.93 10.55 14.88
CA VAL A 172 -1.46 10.89 13.54
C VAL A 172 -2.42 10.38 12.48
N THR A 173 -2.97 9.17 12.66
CA THR A 173 -3.82 8.54 11.65
C THR A 173 -5.20 9.19 11.57
N LEU A 174 -5.86 9.40 12.71
CA LEU A 174 -7.26 9.86 12.77
C LEU A 174 -7.53 11.16 11.99
N PRO A 175 -6.69 12.22 12.08
CA PRO A 175 -6.90 13.46 11.33
C PRO A 175 -6.70 13.31 9.81
N LEU A 176 -6.09 12.23 9.34
CA LEU A 176 -5.85 11.96 7.93
C LEU A 176 -6.98 11.17 7.26
N LEU A 177 -7.88 10.60 8.04
CA LEU A 177 -8.98 9.79 7.52
C LEU A 177 -10.11 10.66 6.96
N ASP A 178 -10.49 10.43 5.71
CA ASP A 178 -11.69 11.03 5.10
C ASP A 178 -12.97 10.48 5.72
N LYS A 179 -12.96 9.18 6.07
CA LYS A 179 -14.08 8.46 6.69
C LYS A 179 -13.55 7.49 7.73
N ARG A 180 -14.07 7.57 8.95
CA ARG A 180 -13.78 6.60 10.01
C ARG A 180 -14.64 5.36 9.87
N LEU A 181 -14.11 4.19 10.17
CA LEU A 181 -14.78 2.89 10.15
C LEU A 181 -14.86 2.27 11.56
N PRO A 182 -15.71 2.81 12.46
CA PRO A 182 -15.75 2.37 13.86
C PRO A 182 -16.22 0.93 14.05
N GLY A 183 -16.81 0.30 13.03
CA GLY A 183 -17.15 -1.12 13.05
C GLY A 183 -15.91 -2.01 13.12
N PHE A 184 -14.85 -1.67 12.36
CA PHE A 184 -13.57 -2.37 12.40
C PHE A 184 -12.89 -2.23 13.78
N GLU A 185 -12.87 -1.01 14.32
CA GLU A 185 -12.31 -0.72 15.64
C GLU A 185 -12.99 -1.53 16.75
N ARG A 186 -14.33 -1.59 16.71
CA ARG A 186 -15.12 -2.39 17.68
C ARG A 186 -14.82 -3.88 17.56
N ALA A 187 -14.76 -4.42 16.34
CA ALA A 187 -14.47 -5.83 16.12
C ALA A 187 -13.08 -6.21 16.66
N MET A 188 -12.07 -5.39 16.39
CA MET A 188 -10.71 -5.57 16.91
C MET A 188 -10.68 -5.51 18.45
N THR A 189 -11.32 -4.49 19.04
CA THR A 189 -11.37 -4.30 20.48
C THR A 189 -12.08 -5.48 21.17
N GLN A 190 -13.25 -5.89 20.66
CA GLN A 190 -14.03 -7.00 21.21
C GLN A 190 -13.22 -8.32 21.20
N THR A 191 -12.58 -8.62 20.08
CA THR A 191 -11.75 -9.83 19.94
C THR A 191 -10.57 -9.80 20.90
N SER A 192 -9.91 -8.65 21.05
CA SER A 192 -8.79 -8.50 21.95
C SER A 192 -9.20 -8.57 23.43
N LEU A 193 -10.34 -7.98 23.82
CA LEU A 193 -10.88 -8.04 25.19
C LEU A 193 -11.23 -9.48 25.61
N ALA A 194 -11.66 -10.32 24.68
CA ALA A 194 -11.89 -11.75 24.95
C ALA A 194 -10.58 -12.52 25.30
N LYS A 195 -9.42 -11.94 25.02
CA LYS A 195 -8.10 -12.53 25.28
C LYS A 195 -7.39 -11.91 26.48
N THR A 196 -7.53 -10.59 26.66
CA THR A 196 -6.84 -9.86 27.73
C THR A 196 -7.54 -8.54 28.07
N PRO A 197 -7.68 -8.19 29.35
CA PRO A 197 -8.21 -6.89 29.77
C PRO A 197 -7.32 -5.72 29.34
N HIS A 198 -6.03 -5.94 29.09
CA HIS A 198 -5.11 -4.89 28.61
C HIS A 198 -5.51 -4.32 27.24
N ALA A 199 -6.38 -4.98 26.49
CA ALA A 199 -6.93 -4.46 25.25
C ALA A 199 -7.73 -3.15 25.45
N MET A 200 -8.18 -2.83 26.66
CA MET A 200 -8.88 -1.57 26.98
C MET A 200 -8.05 -0.32 26.70
N ILE A 201 -6.74 -0.42 26.73
CA ILE A 201 -5.84 0.73 26.51
C ILE A 201 -5.52 0.97 25.02
N SER A 202 -5.94 0.08 24.14
CA SER A 202 -5.75 0.27 22.69
C SER A 202 -6.66 1.38 22.17
N ARG A 203 -6.06 2.29 21.42
CA ARG A 203 -6.73 3.45 20.81
C ARG A 203 -6.72 3.36 19.28
N ALA A 204 -6.50 2.14 18.77
CA ALA A 204 -6.42 1.86 17.34
C ALA A 204 -7.64 2.40 16.58
N VAL A 205 -7.40 3.01 15.43
CA VAL A 205 -8.44 3.54 14.53
C VAL A 205 -8.41 2.82 13.18
N ALA A 206 -9.56 2.84 12.49
CA ALA A 206 -9.70 2.35 11.13
C ALA A 206 -10.51 3.32 10.28
N GLY A 207 -10.17 3.46 9.01
CA GLY A 207 -10.88 4.37 8.12
C GLY A 207 -10.40 4.34 6.68
N ILE A 208 -10.84 5.33 5.92
CA ILE A 208 -10.52 5.52 4.51
C ILE A 208 -9.72 6.80 4.36
N MET A 209 -8.66 6.75 3.57
CA MET A 209 -7.86 7.88 3.15
C MET A 209 -7.67 7.81 1.63
N GLY A 210 -8.29 8.71 0.89
CA GLY A 210 -8.38 8.64 -0.57
C GLY A 210 -9.08 7.36 -1.02
N SER A 211 -8.37 6.48 -1.72
CA SER A 211 -8.85 5.16 -2.15
C SER A 211 -8.25 3.99 -1.35
N SER A 212 -7.63 4.28 -0.22
CA SER A 212 -6.96 3.30 0.64
C SER A 212 -7.77 3.04 1.91
N LEU A 213 -7.87 1.78 2.32
CA LEU A 213 -8.38 1.39 3.63
C LEU A 213 -7.20 1.33 4.60
N VAL A 214 -7.26 2.16 5.65
CA VAL A 214 -6.20 2.29 6.67
C VAL A 214 -6.68 1.67 7.98
N VAL A 215 -5.83 0.85 8.62
CA VAL A 215 -6.11 0.24 9.92
C VAL A 215 -4.88 0.27 10.81
N ASN A 216 -5.03 0.79 12.02
CA ASN A 216 -4.00 0.66 13.04
C ASN A 216 -4.12 -0.70 13.75
N LEU A 217 -3.02 -1.41 13.90
CA LEU A 217 -2.93 -2.69 14.58
C LEU A 217 -2.02 -2.60 15.80
N PRO A 218 -2.20 -3.47 16.79
CA PRO A 218 -1.31 -3.56 17.95
C PRO A 218 0.14 -3.89 17.54
N GLY A 219 1.11 -3.61 18.42
CA GLY A 219 2.53 -3.84 18.12
C GLY A 219 2.98 -5.30 18.23
N SER A 220 2.26 -6.19 18.91
CA SER A 220 2.68 -7.59 19.05
C SER A 220 2.19 -8.46 17.89
N PRO A 221 3.03 -9.36 17.33
CA PRO A 221 2.63 -10.23 16.22
C PRO A 221 1.43 -11.13 16.53
N LYS A 222 1.26 -11.54 17.78
CA LYS A 222 0.10 -12.32 18.24
C LYS A 222 -1.18 -11.48 18.15
N ALA A 223 -1.17 -10.28 18.73
CA ALA A 223 -2.33 -9.40 18.71
C ALA A 223 -2.65 -8.91 17.29
N VAL A 224 -1.66 -8.71 16.42
CA VAL A 224 -1.83 -8.44 14.99
C VAL A 224 -2.68 -9.53 14.34
N ARG A 225 -2.31 -10.81 14.49
CA ARG A 225 -3.06 -11.94 13.90
C ARG A 225 -4.48 -12.00 14.43
N GLU A 226 -4.68 -11.86 15.74
CA GLU A 226 -6.00 -11.89 16.38
C GLU A 226 -6.91 -10.77 15.88
N ASN A 227 -6.38 -9.55 15.75
CA ASN A 227 -7.13 -8.41 15.24
C ASN A 227 -7.45 -8.56 13.75
N LEU A 228 -6.50 -9.02 12.94
CA LEU A 228 -6.74 -9.27 11.52
C LEU A 228 -7.81 -10.34 11.30
N GLN A 229 -7.78 -11.45 12.05
CA GLN A 229 -8.83 -12.48 11.97
C GLN A 229 -10.23 -11.93 12.20
N ALA A 230 -10.37 -10.93 13.06
CA ALA A 230 -11.67 -10.29 13.34
C ALA A 230 -12.17 -9.44 12.18
N ILE A 231 -11.28 -8.80 11.40
CA ILE A 231 -11.67 -7.82 10.38
C ILE A 231 -11.54 -8.32 8.94
N LEU A 232 -10.67 -9.30 8.67
CA LEU A 232 -10.43 -9.83 7.33
C LEU A 232 -11.72 -10.21 6.58
N PRO A 233 -12.74 -10.85 7.20
CA PRO A 233 -13.99 -11.19 6.50
C PRO A 233 -14.70 -9.98 5.88
N ALA A 234 -14.68 -8.83 6.55
CA ALA A 234 -15.32 -7.60 6.06
C ALA A 234 -14.38 -6.76 5.19
N LEU A 235 -13.07 -6.95 5.33
CA LEU A 235 -12.03 -6.09 4.75
C LEU A 235 -12.04 -6.15 3.22
N LYS A 236 -12.10 -7.35 2.65
CA LYS A 236 -12.16 -7.55 1.20
C LYS A 236 -13.36 -6.81 0.60
N HIS A 237 -14.54 -7.02 1.17
CA HIS A 237 -15.76 -6.37 0.72
C HIS A 237 -15.66 -4.84 0.83
N ALA A 238 -15.10 -4.31 1.94
CA ALA A 238 -14.94 -2.87 2.13
C ALA A 238 -14.03 -2.25 1.05
N VAL A 239 -12.93 -2.92 0.68
CA VAL A 239 -12.04 -2.45 -0.39
C VAL A 239 -12.70 -2.54 -1.77
N GLU A 240 -13.42 -3.63 -2.08
CA GLU A 240 -14.17 -3.77 -3.32
C GLU A 240 -15.20 -2.63 -3.48
N LYS A 241 -15.94 -2.31 -2.42
CA LYS A 241 -16.87 -1.18 -2.41
C LYS A 241 -16.16 0.16 -2.59
N LEU A 242 -15.03 0.35 -1.93
CA LEU A 242 -14.22 1.56 -2.07
C LEU A 242 -13.71 1.75 -3.51
N GLN A 243 -13.47 0.66 -4.22
CA GLN A 243 -13.04 0.65 -5.63
C GLN A 243 -14.20 0.75 -6.63
N GLY A 244 -15.44 0.92 -6.17
CA GLY A 244 -16.60 1.16 -7.01
C GLY A 244 -17.37 -0.10 -7.40
N ASP A 245 -17.21 -1.21 -6.68
CA ASP A 245 -18.07 -2.38 -6.87
C ASP A 245 -19.54 -2.03 -6.57
N GLN A 246 -20.40 -2.17 -7.60
CA GLN A 246 -21.82 -1.83 -7.54
C GLN A 246 -22.71 -3.00 -7.13
N ARG A 247 -22.19 -4.20 -6.89
CA ARG A 247 -22.97 -5.35 -6.44
C ARG A 247 -23.66 -5.05 -5.11
N ASP A 248 -24.91 -5.48 -4.92
CA ASP A 248 -25.66 -5.24 -3.69
C ASP A 248 -25.03 -5.92 -2.48
N CYS A 249 -25.03 -5.25 -1.33
CA CYS A 249 -24.58 -5.78 -0.06
C CYS A 249 -25.65 -6.74 0.49
N GLY A 250 -25.65 -8.01 0.15
CA GLY A 250 -26.64 -8.95 0.71
C GLY A 250 -27.01 -10.14 -0.19
N GLN A 251 -26.26 -10.35 -1.25
CA GLN A 251 -26.35 -11.60 -2.03
C GLN A 251 -25.17 -12.52 -1.76
#